data_5a7b8b52ff8a31b9abc87be77a90c733
#
_entry.id   5a7b8b52ff8a31b9abc87be77a90c733
#
_cell.length_a   1.000
_cell.length_b   1.000
_cell.length_c   1.000
_cell.angle_alpha   90.00
_cell.angle_beta   90.00
_cell.angle_gamma   90.00
#
_symmetry.space_group_name_H-M   'P 1'
#
loop_
_entity.id
_entity.type
_entity.pdbx_description
1 polymer ?
#
loop_
_entity_poly.entity_id
_entity_poly.type
_entity_poly.pdbx_seq_one_letter_code
_entity_poly.pdbx_strand_id
1 'polypeptide(L)'
;MDRRTALGIAALAAFGLCTTGVADVRLPKVFGSHMVLQRDMPLPVWGWAAPDEGVTVTLGDRSPVSTTADKEGKWRVDLPEIATGGPLTLTVSGTNKVVLEDILVGEVWLCSGQSNMQWTVSNSLNPKDEIAAADYPAIRHLAIPRRPASQPADDVTAEWKVCNPATAGGFTACGYFMGRELHKELGVPIGLINSSWGGTRIEPWVPPRGFAAVPACKDIHNRVVLTDPHSQPYKTRLNEYLAEVDAWLGEAK
;
A
#
# COMPACT_ATOMS: atom_id res chain seq x y z
N MET A 1 -23.85 -75.44 -14.88
CA MET A 1 -24.59 -74.25 -15.43
C MET A 1 -24.04 -73.02 -14.66
N ASP A 2 -23.09 -72.39 -15.30
CA ASP A 2 -22.28 -71.30 -14.68
C ASP A 2 -22.86 -69.95 -15.12
N ARG A 3 -23.27 -69.13 -14.18
CA ARG A 3 -23.68 -67.73 -14.45
C ARG A 3 -22.67 -66.80 -13.85
N ARG A 4 -21.72 -66.32 -14.69
CA ARG A 4 -20.84 -65.22 -14.37
C ARG A 4 -21.59 -63.89 -14.64
N THR A 5 -21.88 -63.18 -13.58
CA THR A 5 -22.39 -61.79 -13.61
C THR A 5 -21.22 -60.85 -13.72
N ALA A 6 -21.09 -60.16 -14.86
CA ALA A 6 -20.12 -59.09 -15.04
C ALA A 6 -20.67 -57.81 -14.40
N LEU A 7 -19.99 -57.27 -13.36
CA LEU A 7 -20.22 -55.93 -12.81
C LEU A 7 -19.46 -54.91 -13.71
N GLY A 8 -20.21 -54.12 -14.46
CA GLY A 8 -19.65 -52.95 -15.13
C GLY A 8 -19.47 -51.79 -14.14
N ILE A 9 -18.23 -51.41 -13.90
CA ILE A 9 -17.91 -50.19 -13.14
C ILE A 9 -18.02 -48.99 -14.10
N ALA A 10 -19.07 -48.20 -13.96
CA ALA A 10 -19.22 -46.91 -14.62
C ALA A 10 -18.37 -45.88 -13.85
N ALA A 11 -17.23 -45.47 -14.40
CA ALA A 11 -16.45 -44.37 -13.88
C ALA A 11 -17.16 -43.04 -14.23
N LEU A 12 -17.83 -42.43 -13.25
CA LEU A 12 -18.25 -41.03 -13.35
C LEU A 12 -17.02 -40.12 -13.28
N ALA A 13 -16.64 -39.58 -14.43
CA ALA A 13 -15.70 -38.48 -14.48
C ALA A 13 -16.41 -37.20 -13.95
N ALA A 14 -16.20 -36.87 -12.70
CA ALA A 14 -16.61 -35.57 -12.15
C ALA A 14 -15.74 -34.49 -12.78
N PHE A 15 -16.23 -33.85 -13.83
CA PHE A 15 -15.67 -32.56 -14.28
C PHE A 15 -15.96 -31.52 -13.19
N GLY A 16 -14.99 -31.28 -12.34
CA GLY A 16 -15.00 -30.14 -11.45
C GLY A 16 -15.02 -28.85 -12.29
N LEU A 17 -16.19 -28.23 -12.41
CA LEU A 17 -16.28 -26.84 -12.83
C LEU A 17 -15.51 -26.00 -11.80
N CYS A 18 -14.24 -25.69 -12.10
CA CYS A 18 -13.52 -24.63 -11.43
C CYS A 18 -14.27 -23.34 -11.78
N THR A 19 -15.20 -22.91 -10.94
CA THR A 19 -15.72 -21.55 -11.00
C THR A 19 -14.56 -20.65 -10.66
N THR A 20 -13.87 -20.13 -11.67
CA THR A 20 -12.96 -19.01 -11.50
C THR A 20 -13.82 -17.87 -10.99
N GLY A 21 -13.79 -17.63 -9.68
CA GLY A 21 -14.38 -16.43 -9.11
C GLY A 21 -13.77 -15.25 -9.86
N VAL A 22 -14.59 -14.48 -10.56
CA VAL A 22 -14.16 -13.27 -11.23
C VAL A 22 -13.68 -12.34 -10.11
N ALA A 23 -12.38 -12.07 -10.08
CA ALA A 23 -11.85 -11.14 -9.07
C ALA A 23 -12.21 -9.73 -9.52
N ASP A 24 -12.99 -9.01 -8.70
CA ASP A 24 -13.32 -7.61 -8.93
C ASP A 24 -12.07 -6.74 -9.04
N VAL A 25 -12.13 -5.71 -9.90
CA VAL A 25 -11.12 -4.65 -9.91
C VAL A 25 -11.02 -4.01 -8.53
N ARG A 26 -9.81 -3.93 -8.01
CA ARG A 26 -9.51 -3.29 -6.73
C ARG A 26 -8.25 -2.45 -6.80
N LEU A 27 -8.20 -1.43 -5.97
CA LEU A 27 -7.08 -0.50 -5.82
C LEU A 27 -6.40 -0.70 -4.45
N PRO A 28 -5.08 -0.50 -4.32
CA PRO A 28 -4.45 -0.36 -3.02
C PRO A 28 -4.97 0.89 -2.30
N LYS A 29 -5.01 0.85 -0.97
CA LYS A 29 -5.61 1.91 -0.13
C LYS A 29 -4.84 3.24 -0.13
N VAL A 30 -3.69 3.29 -0.78
CA VAL A 30 -3.04 4.56 -1.10
C VAL A 30 -3.88 5.40 -2.06
N PHE A 31 -4.68 4.75 -2.92
CA PHE A 31 -5.75 5.41 -3.67
C PHE A 31 -7.04 5.41 -2.85
N GLY A 32 -7.61 6.57 -2.67
CA GLY A 32 -8.84 6.76 -1.91
C GLY A 32 -9.48 8.10 -2.26
N SER A 33 -10.77 8.25 -1.94
CA SER A 33 -11.40 9.56 -1.98
C SER A 33 -10.62 10.55 -1.11
N HIS A 34 -10.62 11.82 -1.49
CA HIS A 34 -9.86 12.90 -0.86
C HIS A 34 -8.34 12.86 -1.07
N MET A 35 -7.78 11.95 -1.88
CA MET A 35 -6.34 11.91 -2.15
C MET A 35 -5.87 13.13 -2.96
N VAL A 36 -4.57 13.39 -2.89
CA VAL A 36 -3.87 14.30 -3.80
C VAL A 36 -2.96 13.46 -4.70
N LEU A 37 -3.05 13.70 -6.02
CA LEU A 37 -2.14 13.14 -7.03
C LEU A 37 -1.02 14.15 -7.31
N GLN A 38 0.19 13.65 -7.61
CA GLN A 38 1.33 14.51 -7.92
C GLN A 38 1.13 15.21 -9.26
N ARG A 39 1.29 16.54 -9.28
CA ARG A 39 1.22 17.35 -10.50
C ARG A 39 2.47 17.22 -11.37
N ASP A 40 2.38 17.72 -12.60
CA ASP A 40 3.48 17.95 -13.56
C ASP A 40 4.31 16.70 -13.88
N MET A 41 3.69 15.51 -13.77
CA MET A 41 4.28 14.24 -14.16
C MET A 41 3.20 13.22 -14.52
N PRO A 42 3.52 12.15 -15.28
CA PRO A 42 2.59 11.06 -15.51
C PRO A 42 2.06 10.48 -14.20
N LEU A 43 0.76 10.21 -14.16
CA LEU A 43 0.08 9.74 -12.95
C LEU A 43 -0.10 8.22 -13.00
N PRO A 44 0.75 7.44 -12.34
CA PRO A 44 0.58 5.99 -12.30
C PRO A 44 -0.63 5.62 -11.44
N VAL A 45 -1.52 4.79 -12.00
CA VAL A 45 -2.63 4.15 -11.29
C VAL A 45 -2.50 2.65 -11.50
N TRP A 46 -2.59 1.88 -10.42
CA TRP A 46 -2.40 0.43 -10.46
C TRP A 46 -3.31 -0.29 -9.46
N GLY A 47 -3.44 -1.58 -9.66
CA GLY A 47 -4.24 -2.41 -8.78
C GLY A 47 -4.28 -3.86 -9.24
N TRP A 48 -5.37 -4.51 -8.88
CA TRP A 48 -5.60 -5.92 -9.18
C TRP A 48 -6.95 -6.10 -9.85
N ALA A 49 -7.05 -7.14 -10.68
CA ALA A 49 -8.25 -7.59 -11.37
C ALA A 49 -8.14 -9.10 -11.63
N ALA A 50 -9.10 -9.70 -12.32
CA ALA A 50 -8.91 -11.06 -12.82
C ALA A 50 -7.78 -11.10 -13.88
N PRO A 51 -7.00 -12.20 -13.97
CA PRO A 51 -6.06 -12.37 -15.07
C PRO A 51 -6.72 -12.13 -16.44
N ASP A 52 -6.02 -11.42 -17.31
CA ASP A 52 -6.47 -11.04 -18.65
C ASP A 52 -7.73 -10.13 -18.69
N GLU A 53 -8.16 -9.58 -17.56
CA GLU A 53 -9.27 -8.63 -17.50
C GLU A 53 -8.88 -7.27 -18.07
N GLY A 54 -9.73 -6.70 -18.92
CA GLY A 54 -9.59 -5.33 -19.41
C GLY A 54 -9.98 -4.33 -18.32
N VAL A 55 -9.08 -3.39 -18.02
CA VAL A 55 -9.29 -2.34 -17.02
C VAL A 55 -9.19 -0.97 -17.71
N THR A 56 -10.14 -0.10 -17.42
CA THR A 56 -10.17 1.27 -17.96
C THR A 56 -10.20 2.26 -16.80
N VAL A 57 -9.31 3.26 -16.85
CA VAL A 57 -9.18 4.31 -15.84
C VAL A 57 -9.50 5.67 -16.47
N THR A 58 -10.36 6.44 -15.81
CA THR A 58 -10.77 7.78 -16.23
C THR A 58 -10.60 8.75 -15.06
N LEU A 59 -9.99 9.90 -15.30
CA LEU A 59 -9.84 10.96 -14.29
C LEU A 59 -10.54 12.25 -14.78
N GLY A 60 -11.65 12.61 -14.11
CA GLY A 60 -12.51 13.71 -14.51
C GLY A 60 -13.08 13.51 -15.91
N ASP A 61 -13.02 14.53 -16.72
CA ASP A 61 -13.53 14.55 -18.11
C ASP A 61 -12.46 14.13 -19.14
N ARG A 62 -11.31 13.60 -18.69
CA ARG A 62 -10.21 13.23 -19.57
C ARG A 62 -10.47 11.94 -20.31
N SER A 63 -9.78 11.77 -21.43
CA SER A 63 -9.85 10.53 -22.20
C SER A 63 -9.46 9.32 -21.32
N PRO A 64 -10.24 8.25 -21.34
CA PRO A 64 -9.94 7.05 -20.59
C PRO A 64 -8.65 6.38 -21.11
N VAL A 65 -7.89 5.77 -20.20
CA VAL A 65 -6.72 4.95 -20.51
C VAL A 65 -7.01 3.52 -20.11
N SER A 66 -6.77 2.58 -21.03
CA SER A 66 -7.08 1.16 -20.81
C SER A 66 -5.81 0.31 -20.79
N THR A 67 -5.88 -0.79 -20.07
CA THR A 67 -4.86 -1.83 -19.97
C THR A 67 -5.51 -3.19 -19.77
N THR A 68 -4.70 -4.24 -19.72
CA THR A 68 -5.13 -5.60 -19.38
C THR A 68 -4.32 -6.08 -18.18
N ALA A 69 -4.98 -6.72 -17.22
CA ALA A 69 -4.31 -7.34 -16.09
C ALA A 69 -3.42 -8.50 -16.55
N ASP A 70 -2.26 -8.66 -15.94
CA ASP A 70 -1.33 -9.74 -16.22
C ASP A 70 -1.82 -11.09 -15.66
N LYS A 71 -1.00 -12.13 -15.79
CA LYS A 71 -1.32 -13.49 -15.30
C LYS A 71 -1.42 -13.58 -13.78
N GLU A 72 -0.79 -12.67 -13.07
CA GLU A 72 -0.85 -12.48 -11.61
C GLU A 72 -2.02 -11.59 -11.18
N GLY A 73 -2.82 -11.09 -12.15
CA GLY A 73 -3.93 -10.20 -11.93
C GLY A 73 -3.52 -8.76 -11.60
N LYS A 74 -2.28 -8.36 -11.89
CA LYS A 74 -1.79 -6.99 -11.66
C LYS A 74 -1.98 -6.16 -12.93
N TRP A 75 -2.39 -4.91 -12.75
CA TRP A 75 -2.50 -3.96 -13.85
C TRP A 75 -1.93 -2.59 -13.45
N ARG A 76 -1.53 -1.82 -14.45
CA ARG A 76 -1.08 -0.44 -14.31
C ARG A 76 -1.39 0.36 -15.57
N VAL A 77 -1.76 1.62 -15.39
CA VAL A 77 -1.80 2.66 -16.42
C VAL A 77 -1.01 3.87 -15.93
N ASP A 78 -0.47 4.63 -16.87
CA ASP A 78 0.10 5.96 -16.60
C ASP A 78 -0.82 6.97 -17.28
N LEU A 79 -1.59 7.74 -16.50
CA LEU A 79 -2.42 8.82 -17.01
C LEU A 79 -1.55 10.01 -17.41
N PRO A 80 -1.97 10.83 -18.39
CA PRO A 80 -1.26 12.04 -18.76
C PRO A 80 -1.06 12.98 -17.56
N GLU A 81 0.02 13.77 -17.62
CA GLU A 81 0.32 14.79 -16.64
C GLU A 81 -0.76 15.87 -16.53
N ILE A 82 -0.90 16.41 -15.33
CA ILE A 82 -1.84 17.50 -15.02
C ILE A 82 -1.08 18.52 -14.17
N ALA A 83 -1.19 19.81 -14.52
CA ALA A 83 -0.48 20.87 -13.80
C ALA A 83 -0.99 21.02 -12.36
N THR A 84 -2.27 21.26 -12.17
CA THR A 84 -2.94 21.31 -10.85
C THR A 84 -4.45 21.33 -11.10
N GLY A 85 -5.24 21.03 -10.06
CA GLY A 85 -6.70 21.13 -10.19
C GLY A 85 -7.48 20.23 -9.23
N GLY A 86 -8.75 20.17 -9.50
CA GLY A 86 -9.74 19.40 -8.74
C GLY A 86 -10.83 20.30 -8.12
N PRO A 87 -11.81 19.69 -7.44
CA PRO A 87 -11.93 18.25 -7.23
C PRO A 87 -12.29 17.47 -8.50
N LEU A 88 -11.67 16.32 -8.68
CA LEU A 88 -11.91 15.38 -9.78
C LEU A 88 -12.47 14.06 -9.23
N THR A 89 -13.04 13.25 -10.14
CA THR A 89 -13.44 11.86 -9.85
C THR A 89 -12.53 10.91 -10.60
N LEU A 90 -11.94 9.94 -9.91
CA LEU A 90 -11.22 8.82 -10.51
C LEU A 90 -12.17 7.63 -10.61
N THR A 91 -12.39 7.14 -11.82
CA THR A 91 -13.20 5.95 -12.09
C THR A 91 -12.31 4.86 -12.66
N VAL A 92 -12.37 3.67 -12.06
CA VAL A 92 -11.72 2.46 -12.55
C VAL A 92 -12.80 1.43 -12.85
N SER A 93 -12.85 0.97 -14.08
CA SER A 93 -13.87 0.06 -14.58
C SER A 93 -13.23 -1.21 -15.14
N GLY A 94 -13.73 -2.34 -14.72
CA GLY A 94 -13.50 -3.68 -15.24
C GLY A 94 -14.83 -4.42 -15.20
N THR A 95 -14.87 -5.61 -14.63
CA THR A 95 -16.13 -6.35 -14.37
C THR A 95 -17.02 -5.64 -13.33
N ASN A 96 -16.39 -4.93 -12.39
CA ASN A 96 -17.02 -3.99 -11.46
C ASN A 96 -16.54 -2.55 -11.74
N LYS A 97 -17.00 -1.61 -10.92
CA LYS A 97 -16.63 -0.21 -11.01
C LYS A 97 -16.23 0.31 -9.64
N VAL A 98 -15.04 0.91 -9.55
CA VAL A 98 -14.55 1.67 -8.39
C VAL A 98 -14.60 3.16 -8.71
N VAL A 99 -15.18 3.95 -7.83
CA VAL A 99 -15.27 5.41 -7.98
C VAL A 99 -14.65 6.05 -6.74
N LEU A 100 -13.67 6.92 -6.94
CA LEU A 100 -13.04 7.72 -5.91
C LEU A 100 -13.32 9.19 -6.19
N GLU A 101 -13.81 9.89 -5.18
CA GLU A 101 -14.29 11.27 -5.30
C GLU A 101 -13.36 12.26 -4.61
N ASP A 102 -13.52 13.54 -4.95
CA ASP A 102 -12.79 14.66 -4.34
C ASP A 102 -11.26 14.48 -4.46
N ILE A 103 -10.80 14.11 -5.67
CA ILE A 103 -9.39 13.96 -5.99
C ILE A 103 -8.83 15.34 -6.35
N LEU A 104 -7.74 15.73 -5.70
CA LEU A 104 -7.00 16.93 -6.01
C LEU A 104 -5.70 16.58 -6.74
N VAL A 105 -5.17 17.51 -7.53
CA VAL A 105 -3.85 17.41 -8.17
C VAL A 105 -2.99 18.57 -7.68
N GLY A 106 -1.85 18.26 -7.08
CA GLY A 106 -0.95 19.23 -6.45
C GLY A 106 0.40 18.60 -6.08
N GLU A 107 0.98 19.03 -4.98
CA GLU A 107 2.24 18.48 -4.47
C GLU A 107 1.98 17.33 -3.50
N VAL A 108 2.70 16.22 -3.67
CA VAL A 108 2.63 15.07 -2.76
C VAL A 108 3.97 14.87 -2.06
N TRP A 109 3.96 14.88 -0.73
CA TRP A 109 5.15 14.77 0.09
C TRP A 109 5.12 13.52 0.98
N LEU A 110 6.21 12.74 0.95
CA LEU A 110 6.41 11.63 1.88
C LEU A 110 7.05 12.14 3.16
N CYS A 111 6.31 12.12 4.25
CA CYS A 111 6.73 12.48 5.59
C CYS A 111 7.21 11.22 6.31
N SER A 112 8.51 10.87 6.16
CA SER A 112 9.10 9.65 6.71
C SER A 112 10.13 9.95 7.79
N GLY A 113 10.31 9.03 8.70
CA GLY A 113 11.31 9.11 9.78
C GLY A 113 10.83 8.52 11.10
N GLN A 114 11.42 9.01 12.19
CA GLN A 114 11.07 8.53 13.52
C GLN A 114 10.30 9.58 14.35
N SER A 115 10.64 9.77 15.63
CA SER A 115 9.85 10.53 16.61
C SER A 115 9.50 11.95 16.19
N ASN A 116 10.43 12.72 15.63
CA ASN A 116 10.14 14.10 15.23
C ASN A 116 9.13 14.17 14.07
N MET A 117 9.22 13.24 13.12
CA MET A 117 8.24 13.16 12.04
C MET A 117 6.90 12.57 12.52
N GLN A 118 6.91 11.68 13.52
CA GLN A 118 5.70 11.13 14.12
C GLN A 118 4.97 12.15 15.02
N TRP A 119 5.66 13.16 15.54
CA TRP A 119 5.10 14.17 16.43
C TRP A 119 3.90 14.85 15.80
N THR A 120 2.78 14.88 16.51
CA THR A 120 1.52 15.38 15.96
C THR A 120 1.26 16.85 16.31
N VAL A 121 0.38 17.50 15.57
CA VAL A 121 -0.07 18.87 15.85
C VAL A 121 -0.62 18.99 17.26
N SER A 122 -1.36 17.99 17.75
CA SER A 122 -1.88 17.97 19.14
C SER A 122 -0.79 18.02 20.21
N ASN A 123 0.45 17.68 19.88
CA ASN A 123 1.59 17.70 20.80
C ASN A 123 2.52 18.91 20.60
N SER A 124 2.15 19.84 19.70
CA SER A 124 2.92 21.03 19.36
C SER A 124 2.64 22.20 20.32
N LEU A 125 3.32 23.32 20.14
CA LEU A 125 3.05 24.54 20.89
C LEU A 125 1.66 25.10 20.53
N ASN A 126 0.88 25.53 21.52
CA ASN A 126 -0.46 26.08 21.37
C ASN A 126 -1.40 25.20 20.50
N PRO A 127 -1.50 23.89 20.75
CA PRO A 127 -2.17 22.98 19.84
C PRO A 127 -3.66 23.27 19.68
N LYS A 128 -4.32 23.81 20.72
CA LYS A 128 -5.75 24.12 20.66
C LYS A 128 -6.06 25.22 19.64
N ASP A 129 -5.27 26.29 19.65
CA ASP A 129 -5.43 27.43 18.75
C ASP A 129 -5.09 27.03 17.31
N GLU A 130 -3.99 26.26 17.15
CA GLU A 130 -3.56 25.77 15.86
C GLU A 130 -4.59 24.82 15.23
N ILE A 131 -5.13 23.88 15.99
CA ILE A 131 -6.17 22.95 15.54
C ILE A 131 -7.46 23.70 15.20
N ALA A 132 -7.87 24.65 16.03
CA ALA A 132 -9.09 25.44 15.77
C ALA A 132 -8.99 26.29 14.49
N ALA A 133 -7.77 26.73 14.13
CA ALA A 133 -7.49 27.50 12.92
C ALA A 133 -7.18 26.62 11.69
N ALA A 134 -7.13 25.30 11.83
CA ALA A 134 -6.70 24.37 10.77
C ALA A 134 -7.84 24.07 9.78
N ASP A 135 -8.28 25.06 9.04
CA ASP A 135 -9.25 24.93 7.95
C ASP A 135 -8.56 25.09 6.60
N TYR A 136 -7.94 24.00 6.14
CA TYR A 136 -7.19 23.93 4.88
C TYR A 136 -7.68 22.76 4.04
N PRO A 137 -8.87 22.83 3.41
CA PRO A 137 -9.45 21.68 2.70
C PRO A 137 -8.64 21.21 1.48
N ALA A 138 -7.69 22.00 1.02
CA ALA A 138 -6.75 21.58 -0.02
C ALA A 138 -5.51 20.85 0.52
N ILE A 139 -5.33 20.75 1.84
CA ILE A 139 -4.28 19.91 2.46
C ILE A 139 -4.93 18.58 2.86
N ARG A 140 -4.28 17.49 2.48
CA ARG A 140 -4.75 16.11 2.73
C ARG A 140 -3.66 15.29 3.39
N HIS A 141 -4.06 14.39 4.25
CA HIS A 141 -3.13 13.56 5.02
C HIS A 141 -3.52 12.09 4.97
N LEU A 142 -2.54 11.24 4.62
CA LEU A 142 -2.63 9.78 4.67
C LEU A 142 -1.64 9.27 5.71
N ALA A 143 -2.12 8.67 6.79
CA ALA A 143 -1.26 8.05 7.80
C ALA A 143 -1.10 6.56 7.51
N ILE A 144 0.13 6.14 7.22
CA ILE A 144 0.48 4.73 7.04
C ILE A 144 0.59 4.07 8.42
N PRO A 145 -0.14 2.98 8.68
CA PRO A 145 -0.06 2.28 9.96
C PRO A 145 1.32 1.65 10.16
N ARG A 146 1.77 1.68 11.41
CA ARG A 146 3.07 1.10 11.82
C ARG A 146 2.97 -0.42 11.84
N ARG A 147 3.54 -1.05 10.84
CA ARG A 147 3.55 -2.51 10.70
C ARG A 147 4.92 -2.97 10.21
N PRO A 148 5.67 -3.73 11.01
CA PRO A 148 6.90 -4.34 10.53
C PRO A 148 6.58 -5.41 9.48
N ALA A 149 7.41 -5.50 8.45
CA ALA A 149 7.31 -6.52 7.42
C ALA A 149 8.71 -6.93 6.96
N SER A 150 8.90 -8.21 6.67
CA SER A 150 10.15 -8.74 6.10
C SER A 150 10.24 -8.52 4.57
N GLN A 151 9.11 -8.29 3.93
CA GLN A 151 8.97 -8.01 2.50
C GLN A 151 8.11 -6.76 2.29
N PRO A 152 8.27 -6.04 1.17
CA PRO A 152 7.38 -4.96 0.79
C PRO A 152 5.93 -5.46 0.74
N ALA A 153 5.02 -4.70 1.34
CA ALA A 153 3.59 -4.98 1.24
C ALA A 153 3.01 -4.36 -0.04
N ASP A 154 2.10 -5.08 -0.68
CA ASP A 154 1.41 -4.60 -1.88
C ASP A 154 0.27 -3.61 -1.56
N ASP A 155 -0.21 -3.59 -0.30
CA ASP A 155 -1.30 -2.72 0.15
C ASP A 155 -1.14 -2.34 1.64
N VAL A 156 -1.85 -1.30 2.04
CA VAL A 156 -1.90 -0.78 3.42
C VAL A 156 -3.35 -0.53 3.83
N THR A 157 -3.63 -0.53 5.14
CA THR A 157 -4.93 -0.09 5.65
C THR A 157 -4.82 1.39 6.02
N ALA A 158 -5.16 2.27 5.09
CA ALA A 158 -5.03 3.72 5.27
C ALA A 158 -6.20 4.45 4.60
N GLU A 159 -6.45 5.68 5.04
CA GLU A 159 -7.51 6.55 4.54
C GLU A 159 -7.01 7.99 4.48
N TRP A 160 -7.28 8.68 3.38
CA TRP A 160 -6.99 10.10 3.22
C TRP A 160 -7.95 10.95 4.06
N LYS A 161 -7.41 11.92 4.76
CA LYS A 161 -8.17 12.86 5.59
C LYS A 161 -7.98 14.29 5.11
N VAL A 162 -9.09 15.00 5.00
CA VAL A 162 -9.11 16.44 4.73
C VAL A 162 -8.63 17.19 5.98
N CYS A 163 -7.77 18.19 5.79
CA CYS A 163 -7.32 19.04 6.88
C CYS A 163 -8.44 19.98 7.34
N ASN A 164 -8.94 19.74 8.53
CA ASN A 164 -9.92 20.58 9.23
C ASN A 164 -9.72 20.45 10.75
N PRO A 165 -10.40 21.22 11.58
CA PRO A 165 -10.24 21.17 13.05
C PRO A 165 -10.47 19.78 13.67
N ALA A 166 -11.28 18.91 13.03
CA ALA A 166 -11.54 17.58 13.56
C ALA A 166 -10.40 16.57 13.25
N THR A 167 -9.59 16.82 12.24
CA THR A 167 -8.57 15.87 11.74
C THR A 167 -7.14 16.35 11.96
N ALA A 168 -6.88 17.66 11.90
CA ALA A 168 -5.54 18.25 11.91
C ALA A 168 -4.71 17.87 13.14
N GLY A 169 -5.34 17.68 14.30
CA GLY A 169 -4.66 17.29 15.53
C GLY A 169 -3.85 15.99 15.41
N GLY A 170 -4.29 15.06 14.58
CA GLY A 170 -3.62 13.79 14.31
C GLY A 170 -2.58 13.83 13.19
N PHE A 171 -2.42 14.96 12.48
CA PHE A 171 -1.44 15.08 11.40
C PHE A 171 -0.02 15.16 11.98
N THR A 172 0.98 14.68 11.21
CA THR A 172 2.38 14.96 11.53
C THR A 172 2.60 16.47 11.58
N ALA A 173 3.13 16.99 12.67
CA ALA A 173 3.35 18.44 12.84
C ALA A 173 4.34 18.96 11.80
N CYS A 174 5.47 18.27 11.60
CA CYS A 174 6.45 18.66 10.59
C CYS A 174 5.82 18.73 9.20
N GLY A 175 5.04 17.70 8.81
CA GLY A 175 4.34 17.69 7.53
C GLY A 175 3.27 18.77 7.44
N TYR A 176 2.47 18.93 8.48
CA TYR A 176 1.38 19.92 8.51
C TYR A 176 1.90 21.36 8.37
N PHE A 177 2.89 21.77 9.18
CA PHE A 177 3.41 23.12 9.11
C PHE A 177 4.12 23.41 7.78
N MET A 178 4.91 22.45 7.29
CA MET A 178 5.52 22.54 5.95
C MET A 178 4.45 22.62 4.86
N GLY A 179 3.48 21.70 4.88
CA GLY A 179 2.41 21.63 3.86
C GLY A 179 1.53 22.87 3.85
N ARG A 180 1.25 23.45 5.03
CA ARG A 180 0.52 24.70 5.16
C ARG A 180 1.27 25.88 4.52
N GLU A 181 2.58 25.96 4.74
CA GLU A 181 3.39 27.01 4.14
C GLU A 181 3.49 26.85 2.63
N LEU A 182 3.78 25.63 2.15
CA LEU A 182 3.78 25.34 0.73
C LEU A 182 2.43 25.65 0.05
N HIS A 183 1.32 25.32 0.72
CA HIS A 183 -0.01 25.63 0.20
C HIS A 183 -0.24 27.13 0.05
N LYS A 184 0.19 27.93 1.03
CA LYS A 184 0.07 29.40 0.99
C LYS A 184 0.93 30.03 -0.08
N GLU A 185 2.18 29.57 -0.21
CA GLU A 185 3.15 30.14 -1.16
C GLU A 185 2.86 29.73 -2.62
N LEU A 186 2.49 28.47 -2.83
CA LEU A 186 2.31 27.91 -4.16
C LEU A 186 0.86 27.98 -4.67
N GLY A 187 -0.12 28.12 -3.78
CA GLY A 187 -1.55 28.12 -4.12
C GLY A 187 -2.06 26.79 -4.67
N VAL A 188 -1.35 25.66 -4.40
CA VAL A 188 -1.71 24.33 -4.90
C VAL A 188 -2.13 23.38 -3.78
N PRO A 189 -2.92 22.33 -4.09
CA PRO A 189 -3.21 21.28 -3.12
C PRO A 189 -1.94 20.57 -2.62
N ILE A 190 -1.96 20.12 -1.36
CA ILE A 190 -0.84 19.41 -0.73
C ILE A 190 -1.31 18.07 -0.16
N GLY A 191 -0.71 16.99 -0.62
CA GLY A 191 -0.87 15.64 -0.07
C GLY A 191 0.30 15.28 0.83
N LEU A 192 0.03 14.86 2.07
CA LEU A 192 1.02 14.45 3.05
C LEU A 192 0.86 12.95 3.34
N ILE A 193 1.79 12.14 2.88
CA ILE A 193 1.82 10.70 3.20
C ILE A 193 2.77 10.50 4.37
N ASN A 194 2.21 10.27 5.56
CA ASN A 194 3.00 10.08 6.77
C ASN A 194 3.33 8.60 7.00
N SER A 195 4.60 8.25 6.85
CA SER A 195 5.16 6.94 7.19
C SER A 195 6.28 7.14 8.21
N SER A 196 5.92 7.21 9.49
CA SER A 196 6.87 7.49 10.57
C SER A 196 6.65 6.59 11.78
N TRP A 197 7.75 6.27 12.48
CA TRP A 197 7.70 5.42 13.67
C TRP A 197 8.80 5.80 14.67
N GLY A 198 8.40 6.44 15.76
CA GLY A 198 9.31 6.89 16.82
C GLY A 198 10.05 5.72 17.49
N GLY A 199 11.31 5.96 17.84
CA GLY A 199 12.17 4.97 18.48
C GLY A 199 12.79 3.95 17.52
N THR A 200 12.54 4.04 16.21
CA THR A 200 13.16 3.14 15.23
C THR A 200 14.57 3.62 14.87
N ARG A 201 15.44 2.65 14.59
CA ARG A 201 16.75 2.88 13.94
C ARG A 201 16.54 3.11 12.44
N ILE A 202 17.61 3.44 11.72
CA ILE A 202 17.53 3.68 10.26
C ILE A 202 17.40 2.38 9.47
N GLU A 203 17.97 1.28 9.97
CA GLU A 203 18.06 0.04 9.23
C GLU A 203 16.68 -0.51 8.78
N PRO A 204 15.62 -0.52 9.62
CA PRO A 204 14.30 -0.97 9.19
C PRO A 204 13.67 -0.16 8.05
N TRP A 205 14.21 1.04 7.76
CA TRP A 205 13.73 1.90 6.68
C TRP A 205 14.46 1.69 5.35
N VAL A 206 15.53 0.88 5.38
CA VAL A 206 16.30 0.53 4.18
C VAL A 206 15.84 -0.83 3.66
N PRO A 207 15.43 -0.95 2.39
CA PRO A 207 15.03 -2.24 1.84
C PRO A 207 16.22 -3.23 1.76
N PRO A 208 15.99 -4.55 1.85
CA PRO A 208 17.06 -5.56 1.84
C PRO A 208 18.06 -5.40 0.69
N ARG A 209 17.59 -5.01 -0.50
CA ARG A 209 18.43 -4.72 -1.67
C ARG A 209 19.43 -3.58 -1.45
N GLY A 210 19.07 -2.60 -0.62
CA GLY A 210 19.97 -1.49 -0.28
C GLY A 210 21.19 -1.96 0.52
N PHE A 211 21.01 -2.87 1.46
CA PHE A 211 22.13 -3.48 2.20
C PHE A 211 22.97 -4.41 1.31
N ALA A 212 22.35 -5.16 0.41
CA ALA A 212 23.05 -6.04 -0.52
C ALA A 212 23.98 -5.25 -1.46
N ALA A 213 23.61 -4.03 -1.83
CA ALA A 213 24.38 -3.19 -2.75
C ALA A 213 25.65 -2.58 -2.11
N VAL A 214 25.77 -2.58 -0.77
CA VAL A 214 26.86 -1.91 -0.04
C VAL A 214 27.71 -2.94 0.70
N PRO A 215 28.95 -3.22 0.28
CA PRO A 215 29.81 -4.24 0.92
C PRO A 215 30.00 -4.05 2.42
N ALA A 216 30.10 -2.80 2.89
CA ALA A 216 30.25 -2.46 4.32
C ALA A 216 29.01 -2.83 5.16
N CYS A 217 27.86 -3.08 4.52
CA CYS A 217 26.60 -3.48 5.19
C CYS A 217 26.34 -4.99 5.16
N LYS A 218 27.33 -5.82 4.79
CA LYS A 218 27.18 -7.27 4.66
C LYS A 218 26.61 -7.93 5.92
N ASP A 219 27.09 -7.54 7.11
CA ASP A 219 26.61 -8.12 8.37
C ASP A 219 25.14 -7.75 8.66
N ILE A 220 24.73 -6.54 8.28
CA ILE A 220 23.34 -6.12 8.40
C ILE A 220 22.49 -6.89 7.38
N HIS A 221 22.95 -6.99 6.14
CA HIS A 221 22.28 -7.77 5.10
C HIS A 221 22.05 -9.22 5.54
N ASN A 222 23.07 -9.90 6.05
CA ASN A 222 22.96 -11.29 6.52
C ASN A 222 21.89 -11.44 7.63
N ARG A 223 21.85 -10.47 8.58
CA ARG A 223 20.81 -10.48 9.63
C ARG A 223 19.41 -10.25 9.07
N VAL A 224 19.25 -9.34 8.12
CA VAL A 224 17.97 -9.07 7.48
C VAL A 224 17.48 -10.29 6.71
N VAL A 225 18.34 -10.98 5.97
CA VAL A 225 17.99 -12.21 5.25
C VAL A 225 17.51 -13.31 6.20
N LEU A 226 18.06 -13.40 7.41
CA LEU A 226 17.62 -14.35 8.45
C LEU A 226 16.24 -14.02 9.04
N THR A 227 15.67 -12.86 8.78
CA THR A 227 14.31 -12.49 9.21
C THR A 227 13.26 -12.67 8.11
N ASP A 228 13.67 -12.98 6.88
CA ASP A 228 12.78 -13.21 5.75
C ASP A 228 12.33 -14.67 5.68
N PRO A 229 11.05 -15.01 5.95
CA PRO A 229 10.53 -16.38 5.91
C PRO A 229 10.66 -17.06 4.54
N HIS A 230 10.82 -16.30 3.48
CA HIS A 230 10.98 -16.82 2.13
C HIS A 230 12.43 -17.15 1.77
N SER A 231 13.40 -16.63 2.54
CA SER A 231 14.82 -16.86 2.30
C SER A 231 15.24 -18.28 2.68
N GLN A 232 16.23 -18.81 1.95
CA GLN A 232 16.80 -20.12 2.29
C GLN A 232 17.51 -20.11 3.66
N PRO A 233 18.30 -19.07 4.04
CA PRO A 233 18.91 -18.99 5.37
C PRO A 233 17.90 -19.04 6.53
N TYR A 234 16.76 -18.36 6.41
CA TYR A 234 15.68 -18.45 7.40
C TYR A 234 15.12 -19.86 7.52
N LYS A 235 14.81 -20.50 6.38
CA LYS A 235 14.25 -21.87 6.36
C LYS A 235 15.20 -22.89 6.96
N THR A 236 16.50 -22.79 6.64
CA THR A 236 17.52 -23.65 7.23
C THR A 236 17.56 -23.50 8.75
N ARG A 237 17.66 -22.27 9.26
CA ARG A 237 17.68 -21.98 10.69
C ARG A 237 16.40 -22.44 11.40
N LEU A 238 15.24 -22.27 10.77
CA LEU A 238 13.97 -22.75 11.33
C LEU A 238 13.97 -24.28 11.47
N ASN A 239 14.44 -25.01 10.45
CA ASN A 239 14.50 -26.47 10.49
C ASN A 239 15.48 -26.97 11.55
N GLU A 240 16.64 -26.35 11.72
CA GLU A 240 17.60 -26.63 12.78
C GLU A 240 16.96 -26.43 14.15
N TYR A 241 16.31 -25.29 14.38
CA TYR A 241 15.60 -25.00 15.63
C TYR A 241 14.47 -26.00 15.92
N LEU A 242 13.69 -26.40 14.92
CA LEU A 242 12.64 -27.40 15.10
C LEU A 242 13.21 -28.77 15.47
N ALA A 243 14.33 -29.16 14.89
CA ALA A 243 15.02 -30.41 15.24
C ALA A 243 15.54 -30.39 16.69
N GLU A 244 16.08 -29.25 17.15
CA GLU A 244 16.49 -29.07 18.56
C GLU A 244 15.29 -29.18 19.51
N VAL A 245 14.15 -28.59 19.17
CA VAL A 245 12.91 -28.67 19.97
C VAL A 245 12.40 -30.11 20.03
N ASP A 246 12.40 -30.83 18.93
CA ASP A 246 11.97 -32.23 18.86
C ASP A 246 12.88 -33.14 19.72
N ALA A 247 14.19 -32.92 19.69
CA ALA A 247 15.15 -33.64 20.55
C ALA A 247 14.88 -33.37 22.03
N TRP A 248 14.71 -32.09 22.39
CA TRP A 248 14.40 -31.68 23.76
C TRP A 248 13.07 -32.28 24.27
N LEU A 249 12.02 -32.30 23.43
CA LEU A 249 10.74 -32.94 23.78
C LEU A 249 10.87 -34.46 23.97
N GLY A 250 11.79 -35.10 23.26
CA GLY A 250 12.13 -36.53 23.41
C GLY A 250 12.78 -36.83 24.76
N GLU A 251 13.66 -35.95 25.26
CA GLU A 251 14.33 -36.05 26.55
C GLU A 251 13.43 -35.69 27.74
N ALA A 252 12.40 -34.87 27.52
CA ALA A 252 11.48 -34.41 28.56
C ALA A 252 10.34 -35.40 28.91
N LYS A 253 10.29 -36.54 28.20
CA LYS A 253 9.35 -37.66 28.46
C LYS A 253 10.00 -38.74 29.31
#